data_349fc13deefbbc6d330ba2c1ffe19794
#
_entry.id   349fc13deefbbc6d330ba2c1ffe19794
#
_cell.length_a   1.000
_cell.length_b   1.000
_cell.length_c   1.000
_cell.angle_alpha   90.00
_cell.angle_beta   90.00
_cell.angle_gamma   90.00
#
_symmetry.space_group_name_H-M   'P 1'
#
loop_
_entity.id
_entity.type
_entity.pdbx_description
1 polymer ?
#
loop_
_entity_poly.entity_id
_entity_poly.type
_entity_poly.pdbx_seq_one_letter_code
_entity_poly.pdbx_strand_id
1 'polypeptide(L)'
;MKTILKRIISLVSVLLLAQSAMSQDFLLSQPWATASMVAPSFAGLNLSGKVFATYRNLYSSLKGAHVAVVGYDQYFHPMRSSFGANIAYTNYASSALSQTEFNIQYNYSVQMTTDWYFRPGLQLGLFYRSIDPDKMIFADQIAPDGSFLPTTSFNPVNTSVVRFDAGVSILFYNQYFFGGVHADNLLGNKISFMDQAEATNPLKLSVFAAGMIPISKGLGKYDAKDDVTIAALYQWQGQYHQIDLDIMYHRRYFMAGVGYRGVPFYTPEGLQSQDAVKLMIGGSVAGFSLSYSYDINVSSLIDVSGGSHEIVLTYRFMEKAPNDRSFFCY
;
A
#
# COMPACT_ATOMS: atom_id res chain seq x y z
N MET A 1 -30.33 -30.40 -28.32
CA MET A 1 -30.42 -28.96 -28.11
C MET A 1 -30.02 -28.52 -26.70
N LYS A 2 -30.59 -29.08 -25.62
CA LYS A 2 -30.25 -28.74 -24.24
C LYS A 2 -28.77 -28.99 -23.85
N THR A 3 -28.14 -30.03 -24.42
CA THR A 3 -26.72 -30.38 -24.12
C THR A 3 -25.73 -29.44 -24.81
N ILE A 4 -26.05 -28.98 -26.02
CA ILE A 4 -25.25 -28.02 -26.77
C ILE A 4 -25.34 -26.65 -26.10
N LEU A 5 -26.53 -26.24 -25.64
CA LEU A 5 -26.73 -25.00 -24.92
C LEU A 5 -25.95 -24.98 -23.59
N LYS A 6 -25.94 -26.10 -22.84
CA LYS A 6 -25.13 -26.23 -21.63
C LYS A 6 -23.62 -26.11 -21.90
N ARG A 7 -23.12 -26.69 -22.99
CA ARG A 7 -21.71 -26.59 -23.40
C ARG A 7 -21.34 -25.16 -23.84
N ILE A 8 -22.25 -24.47 -24.55
CA ILE A 8 -22.05 -23.08 -24.95
C ILE A 8 -22.06 -22.19 -23.71
N ILE A 9 -23.00 -22.38 -22.79
CA ILE A 9 -23.03 -21.61 -21.52
C ILE A 9 -21.78 -21.89 -20.68
N SER A 10 -21.31 -23.11 -20.59
CA SER A 10 -20.06 -23.46 -19.91
C SER A 10 -18.84 -22.85 -20.58
N LEU A 11 -18.80 -22.85 -21.93
CA LEU A 11 -17.68 -22.21 -22.67
C LEU A 11 -17.69 -20.70 -22.54
N VAL A 12 -18.85 -20.07 -22.54
CA VAL A 12 -19.03 -18.63 -22.32
C VAL A 12 -18.68 -18.27 -20.86
N SER A 13 -19.04 -19.13 -19.89
CA SER A 13 -18.65 -18.93 -18.49
C SER A 13 -17.14 -19.04 -18.30
N VAL A 14 -16.46 -19.98 -18.96
CA VAL A 14 -15.00 -20.10 -18.92
C VAL A 14 -14.32 -18.93 -19.62
N LEU A 15 -14.87 -18.44 -20.72
CA LEU A 15 -14.38 -17.24 -21.42
C LEU A 15 -14.59 -15.94 -20.60
N LEU A 16 -15.66 -15.86 -19.82
CA LEU A 16 -15.92 -14.73 -18.92
C LEU A 16 -15.03 -14.79 -17.65
N LEU A 17 -14.56 -15.96 -17.25
CA LEU A 17 -13.59 -16.15 -16.16
C LEU A 17 -12.14 -15.89 -16.60
N ALA A 18 -11.86 -15.84 -17.88
CA ALA A 18 -10.58 -15.40 -18.45
C ALA A 18 -10.42 -13.86 -18.47
N GLN A 19 -11.13 -13.15 -17.60
CA GLN A 19 -10.85 -11.75 -17.33
C GLN A 19 -9.44 -11.66 -16.74
N SER A 20 -8.60 -10.92 -17.41
CA SER A 20 -7.22 -10.63 -17.06
C SER A 20 -7.07 -10.54 -15.54
N ALA A 21 -6.33 -11.47 -14.94
CA ALA A 21 -5.93 -11.38 -13.54
C ALA A 21 -4.99 -10.17 -13.41
N MET A 22 -5.58 -8.98 -13.33
CA MET A 22 -4.84 -7.75 -13.08
C MET A 22 -4.37 -7.82 -11.63
N SER A 23 -3.08 -7.84 -11.45
CA SER A 23 -2.48 -7.85 -10.13
C SER A 23 -2.67 -6.49 -9.49
N GLN A 24 -3.31 -6.47 -8.34
CA GLN A 24 -3.37 -5.30 -7.47
C GLN A 24 -2.08 -5.25 -6.64
N ASP A 25 -1.50 -4.06 -6.47
CA ASP A 25 -0.38 -3.85 -5.56
C ASP A 25 -0.81 -4.09 -4.12
N PHE A 26 0.15 -4.46 -3.26
CA PHE A 26 -0.14 -4.63 -1.84
C PHE A 26 -0.51 -3.29 -1.18
N LEU A 27 -1.35 -3.39 -0.16
CA LEU A 27 -1.85 -2.24 0.60
C LEU A 27 -1.45 -2.38 2.07
N LEU A 28 -0.98 -1.29 2.67
CA LEU A 28 -0.68 -1.21 4.10
C LEU A 28 -1.89 -0.70 4.87
N SER A 29 -2.09 -1.19 6.10
CA SER A 29 -3.18 -0.73 6.97
C SER A 29 -2.91 0.66 7.55
N GLN A 30 -1.61 0.98 7.72
CA GLN A 30 -1.15 2.23 8.29
C GLN A 30 -0.35 3.05 7.25
N PRO A 31 -0.98 3.53 6.17
CA PRO A 31 -0.27 4.22 5.09
C PRO A 31 0.44 5.49 5.57
N TRP A 32 -0.06 6.14 6.61
CA TRP A 32 0.50 7.38 7.14
C TRP A 32 1.75 7.18 8.01
N ALA A 33 1.93 6.01 8.62
CA ALA A 33 3.15 5.66 9.34
C ALA A 33 4.34 5.47 8.37
N THR A 34 4.07 5.02 7.16
CA THR A 34 5.03 4.79 6.07
C THR A 34 4.70 5.62 4.83
N ALA A 35 4.41 6.92 5.02
CA ALA A 35 3.83 7.78 3.99
C ALA A 35 4.66 7.89 2.70
N SER A 36 5.99 7.70 2.76
CA SER A 36 6.83 7.61 1.56
C SER A 36 6.48 6.43 0.65
N MET A 37 5.80 5.38 1.17
CA MET A 37 5.23 4.30 0.35
C MET A 37 3.95 4.72 -0.38
N VAL A 38 3.25 5.75 0.09
CA VAL A 38 2.06 6.30 -0.57
C VAL A 38 2.46 7.19 -1.75
N ALA A 39 3.47 8.05 -1.55
CA ALA A 39 3.96 8.94 -2.59
C ALA A 39 5.39 9.42 -2.31
N PRO A 40 6.26 9.56 -3.34
CA PRO A 40 7.63 10.02 -3.18
C PRO A 40 7.77 11.42 -2.60
N SER A 41 6.75 12.26 -2.75
CA SER A 41 6.71 13.60 -2.14
C SER A 41 6.66 13.60 -0.61
N PHE A 42 6.33 12.49 0.04
CA PHE A 42 6.38 12.35 1.49
C PHE A 42 7.77 12.02 2.05
N ALA A 43 8.71 11.54 1.25
CA ALA A 43 10.04 11.22 1.73
C ALA A 43 10.68 12.45 2.39
N GLY A 44 11.18 12.31 3.63
CA GLY A 44 11.78 13.40 4.42
C GLY A 44 10.80 14.53 4.79
N LEU A 45 9.48 14.29 4.82
CA LEU A 45 8.49 15.31 5.20
C LEU A 45 8.70 15.83 6.62
N ASN A 46 9.20 14.97 7.51
CA ASN A 46 9.51 15.33 8.90
C ASN A 46 10.77 16.18 9.06
N LEU A 47 11.39 16.65 7.95
CA LEU A 47 12.61 17.47 7.91
C LEU A 47 13.80 16.84 8.66
N SER A 48 13.79 15.52 8.83
CA SER A 48 14.83 14.73 9.50
C SER A 48 15.04 13.42 8.74
N GLY A 49 15.95 12.56 9.22
CA GLY A 49 16.08 11.20 8.76
C GLY A 49 15.08 10.28 9.45
N LYS A 50 14.49 9.36 8.71
CA LYS A 50 13.59 8.33 9.23
C LYS A 50 13.91 6.97 8.62
N VAL A 51 14.04 5.95 9.47
CA VAL A 51 14.02 4.54 9.10
C VAL A 51 12.66 3.97 9.49
N PHE A 52 12.10 3.11 8.67
CA PHE A 52 10.88 2.39 9.01
C PHE A 52 10.94 0.93 8.56
N ALA A 53 10.25 0.09 9.30
CA ALA A 53 10.02 -1.30 8.96
C ALA A 53 8.56 -1.65 9.21
N THR A 54 7.94 -2.36 8.27
CA THR A 54 6.54 -2.81 8.36
C THR A 54 6.46 -4.28 8.04
N TYR A 55 5.68 -5.01 8.83
CA TYR A 55 5.28 -6.37 8.52
C TYR A 55 3.77 -6.49 8.59
N ARG A 56 3.17 -6.99 7.52
CA ARG A 56 1.73 -7.23 7.42
C ARG A 56 1.45 -8.68 7.03
N ASN A 57 0.52 -9.29 7.75
CA ASN A 57 -0.07 -10.59 7.43
C ASN A 57 -1.53 -10.37 7.02
N LEU A 58 -1.84 -10.59 5.74
CA LEU A 58 -3.18 -10.51 5.20
C LEU A 58 -3.90 -11.85 5.37
N TYR A 59 -5.15 -11.80 5.84
CA TYR A 59 -6.01 -12.97 5.96
C TYR A 59 -5.33 -14.12 6.71
N SER A 60 -5.02 -13.89 7.98
CA SER A 60 -4.17 -14.76 8.81
C SER A 60 -4.58 -16.23 8.81
N SER A 61 -5.89 -16.54 8.70
CA SER A 61 -6.41 -17.90 8.65
C SER A 61 -6.30 -18.57 7.27
N LEU A 62 -6.19 -17.81 6.18
CA LEU A 62 -6.22 -18.32 4.81
C LEU A 62 -4.82 -18.55 4.21
N LYS A 63 -3.73 -18.40 5.00
CA LYS A 63 -2.36 -18.36 4.47
C LYS A 63 -2.24 -17.40 3.27
N GLY A 64 -2.86 -16.22 3.40
CA GLY A 64 -3.00 -15.24 2.34
C GLY A 64 -1.66 -14.66 1.87
N ALA A 65 -1.42 -13.37 2.14
CA ALA A 65 -0.18 -12.75 1.76
C ALA A 65 0.58 -12.22 2.98
N HIS A 66 1.91 -12.26 2.88
CA HIS A 66 2.82 -11.62 3.83
C HIS A 66 3.54 -10.49 3.12
N VAL A 67 3.53 -9.31 3.72
CA VAL A 67 4.22 -8.13 3.21
C VAL A 67 5.24 -7.67 4.23
N ALA A 68 6.48 -7.49 3.81
CA ALA A 68 7.54 -6.90 4.62
C ALA A 68 8.12 -5.70 3.87
N VAL A 69 8.23 -4.58 4.53
CA VAL A 69 8.77 -3.34 3.96
C VAL A 69 9.83 -2.79 4.90
N VAL A 70 10.94 -2.33 4.33
CA VAL A 70 11.96 -1.55 5.03
C VAL A 70 12.26 -0.32 4.17
N GLY A 71 12.39 0.83 4.79
CA GLY A 71 12.72 2.04 4.09
C GLY A 71 13.48 3.05 4.94
N TYR A 72 14.10 3.96 4.24
CA TYR A 72 14.81 5.10 4.79
C TYR A 72 14.49 6.34 3.96
N ASP A 73 14.26 7.45 4.63
CA ASP A 73 14.15 8.75 3.98
C ASP A 73 14.88 9.84 4.81
N GLN A 74 15.44 10.82 4.10
CA GLN A 74 16.24 11.90 4.69
C GLN A 74 15.96 13.22 3.98
N TYR A 75 15.74 14.27 4.74
CA TYR A 75 15.71 15.65 4.26
C TYR A 75 17.08 16.31 4.40
N PHE A 76 17.50 17.02 3.36
CA PHE A 76 18.75 17.78 3.30
C PHE A 76 18.44 19.28 3.26
N HIS A 77 18.56 19.94 4.40
CA HIS A 77 18.23 21.37 4.58
C HIS A 77 18.94 22.30 3.57
N PRO A 78 20.25 22.17 3.29
CA PRO A 78 20.93 23.07 2.36
C PRO A 78 20.39 22.97 0.92
N MET A 79 19.94 21.81 0.52
CA MET A 79 19.44 21.55 -0.83
C MET A 79 17.92 21.67 -0.94
N ARG A 80 17.19 21.85 0.17
CA ARG A 80 15.73 21.81 0.24
C ARG A 80 15.14 20.55 -0.43
N SER A 81 15.88 19.46 -0.40
CA SER A 81 15.58 18.23 -1.11
C SER A 81 15.55 17.05 -0.16
N SER A 82 14.83 16.00 -0.53
CA SER A 82 14.86 14.75 0.19
C SER A 82 15.17 13.59 -0.75
N PHE A 83 15.81 12.59 -0.19
CA PHE A 83 16.01 11.29 -0.81
C PHE A 83 15.36 10.22 0.06
N GLY A 84 14.76 9.24 -0.58
CA GLY A 84 14.20 8.06 0.06
C GLY A 84 14.59 6.81 -0.71
N ALA A 85 14.64 5.70 -0.01
CA ALA A 85 14.75 4.37 -0.61
C ALA A 85 13.94 3.39 0.22
N ASN A 86 13.27 2.46 -0.43
CA ASN A 86 12.55 1.39 0.23
C ASN A 86 12.63 0.09 -0.57
N ILE A 87 12.49 -0.99 0.16
CA ILE A 87 12.35 -2.33 -0.39
C ILE A 87 11.10 -2.95 0.22
N ALA A 88 10.24 -3.49 -0.63
CA ALA A 88 9.05 -4.23 -0.23
C ALA A 88 9.14 -5.65 -0.76
N TYR A 89 8.88 -6.63 0.09
CA TYR A 89 8.76 -8.03 -0.28
C TYR A 89 7.36 -8.50 0.02
N THR A 90 6.69 -9.05 -0.99
CA THR A 90 5.36 -9.63 -0.86
C THR A 90 5.39 -11.09 -1.28
N ASN A 91 4.76 -11.92 -0.48
CA ASN A 91 4.65 -13.34 -0.69
C ASN A 91 3.18 -13.73 -0.68
N TYR A 92 2.70 -14.32 -1.75
CA TYR A 92 1.31 -14.75 -1.94
C TYR A 92 1.20 -16.27 -2.01
N ALA A 93 0.02 -16.79 -1.67
CA ALA A 93 -0.36 -18.18 -1.88
C ALA A 93 0.71 -19.17 -1.39
N SER A 94 1.10 -19.08 -0.12
CA SER A 94 2.09 -19.97 0.49
C SER A 94 3.44 -20.04 -0.25
N SER A 95 3.90 -18.90 -0.78
CA SER A 95 5.15 -18.75 -1.53
C SER A 95 5.12 -19.25 -2.98
N ALA A 96 3.95 -19.47 -3.54
CA ALA A 96 3.83 -19.80 -4.97
C ALA A 96 4.07 -18.59 -5.88
N LEU A 97 3.78 -17.37 -5.37
CA LEU A 97 4.06 -16.11 -6.05
C LEU A 97 4.79 -15.18 -5.08
N SER A 98 5.93 -14.67 -5.46
CA SER A 98 6.68 -13.66 -4.71
C SER A 98 6.98 -12.43 -5.55
N GLN A 99 7.04 -11.28 -4.88
CA GLN A 99 7.29 -9.99 -5.50
C GLN A 99 8.21 -9.17 -4.61
N THR A 100 9.24 -8.60 -5.21
CA THR A 100 10.17 -7.67 -4.55
C THR A 100 10.16 -6.37 -5.33
N GLU A 101 9.98 -5.27 -4.63
CA GLU A 101 10.01 -3.92 -5.19
C GLU A 101 11.10 -3.14 -4.48
N PHE A 102 11.96 -2.51 -5.24
CA PHE A 102 12.95 -1.56 -4.75
C PHE A 102 12.69 -0.21 -5.38
N ASN A 103 12.50 0.81 -4.56
CA ASN A 103 12.19 2.17 -5.00
C ASN A 103 13.22 3.16 -4.47
N ILE A 104 13.63 4.08 -5.34
CA ILE A 104 14.41 5.27 -5.00
C ILE A 104 13.52 6.48 -5.23
N GLN A 105 13.53 7.40 -4.28
CA GLN A 105 12.66 8.57 -4.27
C GLN A 105 13.47 9.85 -4.14
N TYR A 106 13.02 10.88 -4.83
CA TYR A 106 13.56 12.22 -4.75
C TYR A 106 12.41 13.23 -4.72
N ASN A 107 12.53 14.24 -3.87
CA ASN A 107 11.62 15.39 -3.92
C ASN A 107 12.34 16.69 -3.56
N TYR A 108 11.73 17.79 -3.99
CA TYR A 108 12.21 19.14 -3.73
C TYR A 108 11.12 19.95 -3.02
N SER A 109 11.50 20.69 -1.95
CA SER A 109 10.56 21.50 -1.17
C SER A 109 10.60 22.95 -1.61
N VAL A 110 9.48 23.44 -2.14
CA VAL A 110 9.28 24.83 -2.52
C VAL A 110 8.38 25.51 -1.49
N GLN A 111 8.87 26.54 -0.84
CA GLN A 111 8.03 27.38 0.00
C GLN A 111 7.28 28.38 -0.88
N MET A 112 5.95 28.26 -0.94
CA MET A 112 5.09 29.12 -1.75
C MET A 112 4.69 30.39 -1.01
N THR A 113 4.36 30.24 0.27
CA THR A 113 4.03 31.34 1.18
C THR A 113 4.68 31.11 2.53
N THR A 114 4.45 31.97 3.52
CA THR A 114 4.98 31.80 4.88
C THR A 114 4.62 30.44 5.49
N ASP A 115 3.45 29.88 5.15
CA ASP A 115 2.91 28.68 5.80
C ASP A 115 2.68 27.51 4.85
N TRP A 116 2.68 27.74 3.54
CA TRP A 116 2.39 26.71 2.53
C TRP A 116 3.62 26.29 1.76
N TYR A 117 3.75 24.99 1.63
CA TYR A 117 4.82 24.31 0.89
C TYR A 117 4.24 23.46 -0.22
N PHE A 118 4.99 23.38 -1.32
CA PHE A 118 4.76 22.53 -2.46
C PHE A 118 5.93 21.57 -2.63
N ARG A 119 5.67 20.27 -2.80
CA ARG A 119 6.71 19.25 -2.97
C ARG A 119 6.40 18.36 -4.17
N PRO A 120 6.99 18.60 -5.34
CA PRO A 120 7.04 17.62 -6.41
C PRO A 120 7.98 16.48 -6.01
N GLY A 121 7.59 15.24 -6.35
CA GLY A 121 8.34 14.03 -6.06
C GLY A 121 8.45 13.13 -7.28
N LEU A 122 9.57 12.43 -7.39
CA LEU A 122 9.87 11.44 -8.41
C LEU A 122 10.22 10.12 -7.74
N GLN A 123 9.83 9.01 -8.35
CA GLN A 123 10.18 7.66 -7.95
C GLN A 123 10.70 6.90 -9.15
N LEU A 124 11.76 6.12 -8.92
CA LEU A 124 12.23 5.10 -9.85
C LEU A 124 12.20 3.76 -9.12
N GLY A 125 11.55 2.80 -9.72
CA GLY A 125 11.33 1.47 -9.18
C GLY A 125 11.99 0.36 -9.98
N LEU A 126 12.49 -0.65 -9.30
CA LEU A 126 12.85 -1.95 -9.83
C LEU A 126 11.92 -2.98 -9.22
N PHE A 127 11.24 -3.71 -10.08
CA PHE A 127 10.24 -4.69 -9.72
C PHE A 127 10.70 -6.08 -10.17
N TYR A 128 10.77 -7.01 -9.24
CA TYR A 128 11.06 -8.42 -9.48
C TYR A 128 9.89 -9.28 -9.01
N ARG A 129 9.34 -10.08 -9.90
CA ARG A 129 8.28 -11.04 -9.59
C ARG A 129 8.70 -12.42 -10.01
N SER A 130 8.45 -13.43 -9.17
CA SER A 130 8.71 -14.83 -9.49
C SER A 130 7.56 -15.71 -9.07
N ILE A 131 7.37 -16.81 -9.85
CA ILE A 131 6.43 -17.89 -9.54
C ILE A 131 7.22 -19.18 -9.30
N ASP A 132 6.68 -20.00 -8.40
CA ASP A 132 7.10 -21.38 -8.16
C ASP A 132 5.99 -22.31 -8.63
N PRO A 133 6.07 -22.85 -9.85
CA PRO A 133 5.02 -23.69 -10.41
C PRO A 133 4.75 -24.96 -9.59
N ASP A 134 5.78 -25.49 -8.90
CA ASP A 134 5.67 -26.71 -8.09
C ASP A 134 4.78 -26.52 -6.85
N LYS A 135 4.56 -25.27 -6.44
CA LYS A 135 3.66 -24.91 -5.34
C LYS A 135 2.26 -24.51 -5.78
N MET A 136 1.99 -24.52 -7.08
CA MET A 136 0.71 -24.17 -7.67
C MET A 136 -0.07 -25.41 -8.06
N ILE A 137 -1.40 -25.33 -7.98
CA ILE A 137 -2.32 -26.31 -8.53
C ILE A 137 -3.05 -25.62 -9.67
N PHE A 138 -2.84 -26.12 -10.89
CA PHE A 138 -3.46 -25.57 -12.08
C PHE A 138 -4.82 -26.22 -12.35
N ALA A 139 -5.68 -25.53 -13.08
CA ALA A 139 -7.04 -25.98 -13.35
C ALA A 139 -7.10 -27.33 -14.11
N ASP A 140 -6.11 -27.62 -14.94
CA ASP A 140 -5.98 -28.90 -15.67
C ASP A 140 -5.56 -30.09 -14.78
N GLN A 141 -5.05 -29.79 -13.59
CA GLN A 141 -4.74 -30.79 -12.56
C GLN A 141 -5.94 -31.19 -11.71
N ILE A 142 -7.06 -30.49 -11.81
CA ILE A 142 -8.28 -30.80 -11.07
C ILE A 142 -9.18 -31.70 -11.94
N ALA A 143 -9.24 -32.99 -11.61
CA ALA A 143 -10.10 -33.93 -12.30
C ALA A 143 -11.60 -33.67 -11.98
N PRO A 144 -12.56 -34.10 -12.84
CA PRO A 144 -14.00 -33.89 -12.61
C PRO A 144 -14.55 -34.49 -11.31
N ASP A 145 -13.84 -35.44 -10.72
CA ASP A 145 -14.16 -36.08 -9.44
C ASP A 145 -13.56 -35.36 -8.25
N GLY A 146 -12.82 -34.26 -8.47
CA GLY A 146 -12.13 -33.44 -7.43
C GLY A 146 -10.77 -33.98 -7.03
N SER A 147 -10.27 -35.05 -7.66
CA SER A 147 -8.89 -35.53 -7.42
C SER A 147 -7.85 -34.68 -8.12
N PHE A 148 -6.60 -34.72 -7.62
CA PHE A 148 -5.50 -33.97 -8.21
C PHE A 148 -4.64 -34.86 -9.11
N LEU A 149 -4.45 -34.42 -10.35
CA LEU A 149 -3.53 -35.06 -11.29
C LEU A 149 -2.08 -34.57 -11.00
N PRO A 150 -1.10 -35.48 -11.10
CA PRO A 150 0.30 -35.15 -10.78
C PRO A 150 0.99 -34.29 -11.86
N THR A 151 0.40 -34.17 -13.06
CA THR A 151 0.99 -33.48 -14.21
C THR A 151 0.09 -32.34 -14.66
N THR A 152 0.71 -31.24 -15.09
CA THR A 152 0.05 -30.09 -15.70
C THR A 152 0.57 -29.88 -17.12
N SER A 153 -0.29 -29.42 -18.01
CA SER A 153 0.10 -28.92 -19.34
C SER A 153 0.62 -27.47 -19.29
N PHE A 154 0.49 -26.81 -18.16
CA PHE A 154 0.99 -25.44 -17.96
C PHE A 154 2.51 -25.45 -17.85
N ASN A 155 3.18 -24.84 -18.82
CA ASN A 155 4.63 -24.68 -18.83
C ASN A 155 4.93 -23.18 -18.98
N PRO A 156 5.22 -22.46 -17.89
CA PRO A 156 5.59 -21.06 -17.99
C PRO A 156 6.93 -20.90 -18.72
N VAL A 157 6.98 -20.02 -19.70
CA VAL A 157 8.21 -19.74 -20.46
C VAL A 157 9.27 -19.12 -19.54
N ASN A 158 8.80 -18.25 -18.63
CA ASN A 158 9.66 -17.60 -17.65
C ASN A 158 9.06 -17.77 -16.25
N THR A 159 9.88 -18.17 -15.28
CA THR A 159 9.49 -18.24 -13.87
C THR A 159 9.74 -16.94 -13.14
N SER A 160 10.38 -15.96 -13.76
CA SER A 160 10.65 -14.65 -13.17
C SER A 160 10.57 -13.52 -14.20
N VAL A 161 10.20 -12.35 -13.72
CA VAL A 161 10.05 -11.13 -14.52
C VAL A 161 10.70 -9.98 -13.77
N VAL A 162 11.55 -9.20 -14.45
CA VAL A 162 12.16 -7.96 -13.93
C VAL A 162 11.61 -6.78 -14.72
N ARG A 163 11.26 -5.70 -14.02
CA ARG A 163 10.74 -4.46 -14.63
C ARG A 163 11.33 -3.24 -13.94
N PHE A 164 11.53 -2.19 -14.73
CA PHE A 164 11.74 -0.84 -14.22
C PHE A 164 10.42 -0.07 -14.29
N ASP A 165 10.17 0.74 -13.28
CA ASP A 165 9.01 1.60 -13.27
C ASP A 165 9.36 3.00 -12.79
N ALA A 166 8.43 3.93 -12.99
CA ALA A 166 8.55 5.31 -12.59
C ALA A 166 7.23 5.82 -12.02
N GLY A 167 7.33 6.71 -11.04
CA GLY A 167 6.20 7.40 -10.45
C GLY A 167 6.48 8.88 -10.25
N VAL A 168 5.41 9.69 -10.27
CA VAL A 168 5.48 11.13 -10.02
C VAL A 168 4.40 11.54 -9.02
N SER A 169 4.71 12.47 -8.14
CA SER A 169 3.75 12.96 -7.17
C SER A 169 3.87 14.46 -6.95
N ILE A 170 2.81 15.04 -6.46
CA ILE A 170 2.79 16.39 -5.93
C ILE A 170 2.11 16.40 -4.57
N LEU A 171 2.64 17.20 -3.66
CA LEU A 171 2.12 17.37 -2.31
C LEU A 171 2.09 18.86 -1.99
N PHE A 172 0.95 19.35 -1.52
CA PHE A 172 0.79 20.64 -0.89
C PHE A 172 0.57 20.43 0.61
N TYR A 173 1.26 21.17 1.44
CA TYR A 173 1.08 21.03 2.88
C TYR A 173 1.37 22.31 3.65
N ASN A 174 0.78 22.37 4.82
CA ASN A 174 1.11 23.32 5.87
C ASN A 174 1.19 22.61 7.22
N GLN A 175 1.20 23.30 8.32
CA GLN A 175 1.29 22.74 9.67
C GLN A 175 0.08 21.86 10.05
N TYR A 176 -1.10 22.08 9.46
CA TYR A 176 -2.36 21.43 9.86
C TYR A 176 -3.01 20.62 8.77
N PHE A 177 -2.54 20.73 7.54
CA PHE A 177 -3.17 20.10 6.40
C PHE A 177 -2.12 19.66 5.39
N PHE A 178 -2.38 18.52 4.76
CA PHE A 178 -1.73 18.15 3.51
C PHE A 178 -2.73 17.57 2.51
N GLY A 179 -2.42 17.71 1.24
CA GLY A 179 -3.15 17.06 0.15
C GLY A 179 -2.29 16.94 -1.10
N GLY A 180 -2.53 15.90 -1.87
CA GLY A 180 -1.73 15.65 -3.04
C GLY A 180 -2.23 14.50 -3.90
N VAL A 181 -1.46 14.24 -4.96
CA VAL A 181 -1.71 13.17 -5.92
C VAL A 181 -0.41 12.45 -6.25
N HIS A 182 -0.51 11.17 -6.54
CA HIS A 182 0.60 10.32 -7.01
C HIS A 182 0.13 9.48 -8.18
N ALA A 183 0.91 9.48 -9.25
CA ALA A 183 0.77 8.59 -10.39
C ALA A 183 1.96 7.65 -10.40
N ASP A 184 1.71 6.36 -10.27
CA ASP A 184 2.67 5.27 -10.25
C ASP A 184 2.43 4.32 -11.42
N ASN A 185 3.37 3.41 -11.68
CA ASN A 185 3.31 2.48 -12.80
C ASN A 185 3.22 3.19 -14.17
N LEU A 186 3.99 4.28 -14.34
CA LEU A 186 3.93 5.12 -15.54
C LEU A 186 4.44 4.42 -16.79
N LEU A 187 5.30 3.40 -16.66
CA LEU A 187 5.90 2.70 -17.80
C LEU A 187 5.00 1.60 -18.36
N GLY A 188 3.89 1.25 -17.69
CA GLY A 188 2.89 0.30 -18.18
C GLY A 188 3.47 -1.07 -18.54
N ASN A 189 4.40 -1.57 -17.74
CA ASN A 189 5.21 -2.74 -18.06
C ASN A 189 4.38 -4.03 -18.17
N LYS A 190 4.79 -4.94 -19.08
CA LYS A 190 4.24 -6.30 -19.13
C LYS A 190 4.68 -7.09 -17.89
N ILE A 191 3.71 -7.69 -17.21
CA ILE A 191 3.91 -8.47 -15.97
C ILE A 191 3.62 -9.96 -16.15
N SER A 192 3.33 -10.38 -17.38
CA SER A 192 3.03 -11.77 -17.71
C SER A 192 4.27 -12.66 -17.65
N PHE A 193 4.10 -13.88 -17.14
CA PHE A 193 5.06 -14.97 -17.23
C PHE A 193 4.93 -15.77 -18.55
N MET A 194 3.93 -15.44 -19.36
CA MET A 194 3.66 -16.09 -20.66
C MET A 194 3.90 -15.11 -21.80
N ASP A 195 4.59 -15.54 -22.84
CA ASP A 195 4.95 -14.66 -23.98
C ASP A 195 3.73 -14.12 -24.73
N GLN A 196 2.64 -14.87 -24.77
CA GLN A 196 1.42 -14.53 -25.51
C GLN A 196 0.40 -13.72 -24.68
N ALA A 197 0.58 -13.60 -23.36
CA ALA A 197 -0.34 -12.86 -22.52
C ALA A 197 0.10 -11.40 -22.38
N GLU A 198 -0.77 -10.47 -22.77
CA GLU A 198 -0.52 -9.03 -22.68
C GLU A 198 -0.96 -8.43 -21.31
N ALA A 199 -0.74 -9.15 -20.23
CA ALA A 199 -1.00 -8.58 -18.90
C ALA A 199 0.01 -7.46 -18.61
N THR A 200 -0.48 -6.24 -18.50
CA THR A 200 0.32 -5.06 -18.13
C THR A 200 -0.02 -4.61 -16.73
N ASN A 201 0.94 -4.00 -16.04
CA ASN A 201 0.67 -3.32 -14.77
C ASN A 201 -0.02 -1.98 -15.09
N PRO A 202 -1.31 -1.80 -14.70
CA PRO A 202 -2.01 -0.57 -15.05
C PRO A 202 -1.50 0.60 -14.22
N LEU A 203 -1.65 1.80 -14.79
CA LEU A 203 -1.42 3.06 -14.09
C LEU A 203 -2.16 3.05 -12.76
N LYS A 204 -1.46 3.41 -11.68
CA LYS A 204 -2.02 3.58 -10.34
C LYS A 204 -2.07 5.07 -10.00
N LEU A 205 -3.25 5.56 -9.74
CA LEU A 205 -3.49 6.93 -9.28
C LEU A 205 -3.89 6.91 -7.81
N SER A 206 -3.21 7.73 -7.01
CA SER A 206 -3.54 7.92 -5.60
C SER A 206 -3.84 9.40 -5.37
N VAL A 207 -4.96 9.68 -4.71
CA VAL A 207 -5.32 11.03 -4.24
C VAL A 207 -5.42 10.95 -2.72
N PHE A 208 -4.77 11.87 -2.04
CA PHE A 208 -4.71 11.83 -0.59
C PHE A 208 -4.83 13.21 0.04
N ALA A 209 -5.42 13.25 1.22
CA ALA A 209 -5.51 14.45 2.04
C ALA A 209 -5.60 14.08 3.51
N ALA A 210 -5.07 14.94 4.38
CA ALA A 210 -5.30 14.84 5.81
C ALA A 210 -5.32 16.23 6.46
N GLY A 211 -6.09 16.31 7.55
CA GLY A 211 -6.17 17.49 8.39
C GLY A 211 -5.94 17.14 9.86
N MET A 212 -5.16 17.95 10.55
CA MET A 212 -4.88 17.84 11.98
C MET A 212 -5.65 18.94 12.74
N ILE A 213 -6.39 18.52 13.74
CA ILE A 213 -7.16 19.39 14.62
C ILE A 213 -6.52 19.35 16.01
N PRO A 214 -5.81 20.41 16.44
CA PRO A 214 -5.26 20.46 17.80
C PRO A 214 -6.41 20.61 18.81
N ILE A 215 -6.47 19.69 19.79
CA ILE A 215 -7.48 19.70 20.85
C ILE A 215 -6.97 20.51 22.05
N SER A 216 -5.71 20.36 22.42
CA SER A 216 -5.10 21.11 23.50
C SER A 216 -3.85 21.85 23.04
N LYS A 217 -3.73 23.09 23.45
CA LYS A 217 -2.58 23.96 23.14
C LYS A 217 -1.49 23.86 24.18
N GLY A 218 -1.39 22.81 24.98
CA GLY A 218 -0.38 22.65 26.02
C GLY A 218 0.11 23.99 26.60
N LEU A 219 -0.27 24.33 27.82
CA LEU A 219 0.06 25.63 28.47
C LEU A 219 1.45 25.66 29.12
N GLY A 220 2.17 24.52 29.09
CA GLY A 220 3.49 24.42 29.74
C GLY A 220 4.50 23.60 28.92
N LYS A 221 5.79 23.71 29.29
CA LYS A 221 6.90 22.97 28.63
C LYS A 221 6.74 21.44 28.66
N TYR A 222 5.84 20.92 29.48
CA TYR A 222 5.58 19.49 29.70
C TYR A 222 4.16 19.08 29.33
N ASP A 223 3.31 20.02 28.89
CA ASP A 223 1.95 19.68 28.50
C ASP A 223 1.93 18.96 27.15
N ALA A 224 1.27 17.82 27.11
CA ALA A 224 1.09 17.07 25.88
C ALA A 224 0.21 17.87 24.91
N LYS A 225 0.64 17.98 23.67
CA LYS A 225 -0.22 18.43 22.58
C LYS A 225 -1.08 17.25 22.19
N ASP A 226 -2.39 17.41 22.41
CA ASP A 226 -3.36 16.44 21.94
C ASP A 226 -3.91 16.90 20.60
N ASP A 227 -3.98 16.00 19.62
CA ASP A 227 -4.58 16.28 18.31
C ASP A 227 -5.40 15.12 17.81
N VAL A 228 -6.32 15.43 16.90
CA VAL A 228 -7.02 14.46 16.07
C VAL A 228 -6.63 14.70 14.63
N THR A 229 -6.15 13.67 13.97
CA THR A 229 -5.87 13.66 12.54
C THR A 229 -6.95 12.88 11.81
N ILE A 230 -7.54 13.48 10.79
CA ILE A 230 -8.48 12.85 9.86
C ILE A 230 -7.76 12.76 8.52
N ALA A 231 -7.66 11.56 7.98
CA ALA A 231 -6.96 11.31 6.73
C ALA A 231 -7.80 10.47 5.76
N ALA A 232 -7.63 10.76 4.48
CA ALA A 232 -8.28 10.05 3.39
C ALA A 232 -7.26 9.73 2.30
N LEU A 233 -7.33 8.51 1.77
CA LEU A 233 -6.55 8.04 0.64
C LEU A 233 -7.49 7.33 -0.33
N TYR A 234 -7.57 7.81 -1.56
CA TYR A 234 -8.24 7.14 -2.66
C TYR A 234 -7.21 6.60 -3.63
N GLN A 235 -7.32 5.34 -4.02
CA GLN A 235 -6.45 4.69 -4.99
C GLN A 235 -7.28 4.07 -6.11
N TRP A 236 -6.81 4.27 -7.32
CA TRP A 236 -7.37 3.69 -8.54
C TRP A 236 -6.28 3.00 -9.33
N GLN A 237 -6.47 1.71 -9.65
CA GLN A 237 -5.56 0.92 -10.47
C GLN A 237 -6.36 -0.02 -11.38
N GLY A 238 -6.43 0.28 -12.66
CA GLY A 238 -7.22 -0.49 -13.62
C GLY A 238 -8.71 -0.49 -13.28
N GLN A 239 -9.23 -1.67 -12.88
CA GLN A 239 -10.63 -1.83 -12.45
C GLN A 239 -10.81 -1.71 -10.93
N TYR A 240 -9.71 -1.62 -10.18
CA TYR A 240 -9.75 -1.58 -8.71
C TYR A 240 -9.82 -0.14 -8.22
N HIS A 241 -10.75 0.09 -7.33
CA HIS A 241 -10.94 1.35 -6.62
C HIS A 241 -10.94 1.07 -5.13
N GLN A 242 -10.25 1.89 -4.38
CA GLN A 242 -10.20 1.77 -2.94
C GLN A 242 -10.19 3.13 -2.27
N ILE A 243 -10.93 3.24 -1.18
CA ILE A 243 -10.90 4.38 -0.27
C ILE A 243 -10.43 3.88 1.09
N ASP A 244 -9.45 4.57 1.67
CA ASP A 244 -9.05 4.46 3.06
C ASP A 244 -9.41 5.76 3.77
N LEU A 245 -10.15 5.66 4.88
CA LEU A 245 -10.50 6.78 5.74
C LEU A 245 -10.02 6.45 7.15
N ASP A 246 -9.24 7.33 7.74
CA ASP A 246 -8.64 7.13 9.05
C ASP A 246 -8.90 8.32 9.97
N ILE A 247 -9.22 8.03 11.23
CA ILE A 247 -9.29 9.00 12.31
C ILE A 247 -8.33 8.53 13.40
N MET A 248 -7.35 9.36 13.72
CA MET A 248 -6.28 9.06 14.67
C MET A 248 -6.24 10.12 15.76
N TYR A 249 -6.25 9.68 17.00
CA TYR A 249 -6.05 10.52 18.17
C TYR A 249 -4.64 10.33 18.71
N HIS A 250 -3.93 11.42 18.91
CA HIS A 250 -2.58 11.44 19.43
C HIS A 250 -2.55 12.18 20.76
N ARG A 251 -1.86 11.58 21.73
CA ARG A 251 -1.62 12.19 23.03
C ARG A 251 -0.22 11.85 23.50
N ARG A 252 0.67 12.85 23.50
CA ARG A 252 2.05 12.75 23.98
C ARG A 252 2.84 11.56 23.37
N TYR A 253 2.74 10.38 23.98
CA TYR A 253 3.45 9.16 23.58
C TYR A 253 2.52 8.09 23.00
N PHE A 254 1.24 8.32 23.04
CA PHE A 254 0.22 7.36 22.69
C PHE A 254 -0.57 7.78 21.46
N MET A 255 -0.89 6.82 20.63
CA MET A 255 -1.75 6.96 19.46
C MET A 255 -2.81 5.88 19.48
N ALA A 256 -4.05 6.24 19.16
CA ALA A 256 -5.12 5.30 18.87
C ALA A 256 -5.92 5.80 17.68
N GLY A 257 -6.40 4.88 16.85
CA GLY A 257 -7.14 5.24 15.67
C GLY A 257 -8.12 4.17 15.23
N VAL A 258 -9.07 4.61 14.43
CA VAL A 258 -10.01 3.76 13.71
C VAL A 258 -10.02 4.18 12.25
N GLY A 259 -10.20 3.23 11.36
CA GLY A 259 -10.28 3.51 9.94
C GLY A 259 -11.26 2.59 9.23
N TYR A 260 -11.63 2.96 8.03
CA TYR A 260 -12.40 2.16 7.10
C TYR A 260 -11.63 2.05 5.79
N ARG A 261 -11.57 0.85 5.25
CA ARG A 261 -11.04 0.55 3.92
C ARG A 261 -12.11 -0.13 3.11
N GLY A 262 -12.35 0.33 1.89
CA GLY A 262 -13.30 -0.33 1.00
C GLY A 262 -13.73 0.54 -0.17
N VAL A 263 -14.74 0.08 -0.89
CA VAL A 263 -15.39 0.83 -1.96
C VAL A 263 -16.88 0.94 -1.63
N PRO A 264 -17.31 1.98 -0.89
CA PRO A 264 -18.65 2.03 -0.31
C PRO A 264 -19.79 2.13 -1.33
N PHE A 265 -19.51 2.46 -2.60
CA PHE A 265 -20.57 2.80 -3.56
C PHE A 265 -20.53 2.00 -4.87
N TYR A 266 -19.49 1.23 -5.13
CA TYR A 266 -19.35 0.52 -6.39
C TYR A 266 -18.51 -0.75 -6.23
N THR A 267 -19.15 -1.89 -6.41
CA THR A 267 -18.45 -3.17 -6.54
C THR A 267 -18.70 -3.67 -7.96
N PRO A 268 -17.69 -3.73 -8.83
CA PRO A 268 -17.84 -4.36 -10.14
C PRO A 268 -18.34 -5.79 -10.01
N GLU A 269 -19.24 -6.23 -10.90
CA GLU A 269 -19.74 -7.59 -10.88
C GLU A 269 -18.56 -8.59 -10.95
N GLY A 270 -18.51 -9.53 -10.00
CA GLY A 270 -17.47 -10.57 -9.90
C GLY A 270 -16.22 -10.18 -9.10
N LEU A 271 -16.07 -8.93 -8.61
CA LEU A 271 -15.00 -8.55 -7.70
C LEU A 271 -15.54 -8.55 -6.25
N GLN A 272 -14.85 -9.27 -5.37
CA GLN A 272 -15.16 -9.22 -3.94
C GLN A 272 -14.63 -7.91 -3.38
N SER A 273 -15.49 -7.16 -2.72
CA SER A 273 -15.08 -5.99 -1.94
C SER A 273 -14.16 -6.43 -0.80
N GLN A 274 -13.01 -5.77 -0.65
CA GLN A 274 -12.08 -6.00 0.45
C GLN A 274 -12.33 -5.02 1.60
N ASP A 275 -13.60 -4.79 1.91
CA ASP A 275 -13.99 -3.85 2.95
C ASP A 275 -13.51 -4.33 4.32
N ALA A 276 -12.90 -3.43 5.06
CA ALA A 276 -12.39 -3.69 6.40
C ALA A 276 -12.54 -2.47 7.30
N VAL A 277 -12.82 -2.72 8.56
CA VAL A 277 -12.67 -1.74 9.64
C VAL A 277 -11.29 -1.95 10.27
N LYS A 278 -10.51 -0.88 10.35
CA LYS A 278 -9.15 -0.88 10.90
C LYS A 278 -9.18 -0.36 12.34
N LEU A 279 -8.52 -1.07 13.25
CA LEU A 279 -8.23 -0.61 14.60
C LEU A 279 -6.73 -0.42 14.72
N MET A 280 -6.31 0.73 15.21
CA MET A 280 -4.90 1.11 15.30
C MET A 280 -4.55 1.56 16.71
N ILE A 281 -3.39 1.13 17.20
CA ILE A 281 -2.83 1.56 18.48
C ILE A 281 -1.31 1.67 18.33
N GLY A 282 -0.72 2.65 19.00
CA GLY A 282 0.71 2.83 18.92
C GLY A 282 1.26 3.74 20.00
N GLY A 283 2.57 3.85 20.02
CA GLY A 283 3.27 4.74 20.93
C GLY A 283 4.62 5.16 20.38
N SER A 284 5.09 6.33 20.82
CA SER A 284 6.40 6.87 20.43
C SER A 284 7.16 7.42 21.61
N VAL A 285 8.45 7.04 21.72
CA VAL A 285 9.37 7.48 22.76
C VAL A 285 10.76 7.64 22.15
N ALA A 286 11.39 8.80 22.42
CA ALA A 286 12.80 9.06 22.05
C ALA A 286 13.12 8.81 20.58
N GLY A 287 12.21 9.17 19.66
CA GLY A 287 12.36 8.98 18.21
C GLY A 287 11.91 7.61 17.70
N PHE A 288 11.75 6.61 18.57
CA PHE A 288 11.13 5.34 18.19
C PHE A 288 9.62 5.44 18.25
N SER A 289 8.95 4.87 17.25
CA SER A 289 7.50 4.66 17.27
C SER A 289 7.20 3.22 16.89
N LEU A 290 6.31 2.61 17.66
CA LEU A 290 5.78 1.29 17.38
C LEU A 290 4.26 1.38 17.30
N SER A 291 3.69 0.88 16.24
CA SER A 291 2.24 0.81 16.07
C SER A 291 1.81 -0.55 15.56
N TYR A 292 0.60 -0.91 15.95
CA TYR A 292 -0.07 -2.15 15.55
C TYR A 292 -1.44 -1.81 15.02
N SER A 293 -1.86 -2.47 13.93
CA SER A 293 -3.22 -2.43 13.43
C SER A 293 -3.79 -3.80 13.20
N TYR A 294 -5.10 -3.89 13.39
CA TYR A 294 -5.91 -5.06 13.09
C TYR A 294 -7.04 -4.66 12.15
N ASP A 295 -7.11 -5.31 10.98
CA ASP A 295 -8.15 -5.09 10.00
C ASP A 295 -9.21 -6.20 10.14
N ILE A 296 -10.41 -5.81 10.52
CA ILE A 296 -11.59 -6.66 10.62
C ILE A 296 -12.29 -6.62 9.25
N ASN A 297 -12.27 -7.73 8.52
CA ASN A 297 -12.96 -7.81 7.24
C ASN A 297 -14.47 -7.75 7.47
N VAL A 298 -15.15 -6.86 6.75
CA VAL A 298 -16.63 -6.70 6.77
C VAL A 298 -17.28 -7.26 5.50
N SER A 299 -16.49 -7.92 4.65
CA SER A 299 -16.96 -8.58 3.44
C SER A 299 -17.40 -10.03 3.71
N SER A 300 -17.81 -10.75 2.67
CA SER A 300 -18.15 -12.19 2.75
C SER A 300 -17.06 -13.09 3.31
N LEU A 301 -15.83 -12.57 3.48
CA LEU A 301 -14.69 -13.28 4.05
C LEU A 301 -14.59 -13.16 5.58
N ILE A 302 -15.55 -12.52 6.26
CA ILE A 302 -15.49 -12.25 7.71
C ILE A 302 -15.26 -13.52 8.54
N ASP A 303 -15.95 -14.62 8.21
CA ASP A 303 -15.93 -15.85 8.98
C ASP A 303 -14.69 -16.73 8.74
N VAL A 304 -13.97 -16.50 7.64
CA VAL A 304 -12.89 -17.41 7.20
C VAL A 304 -11.51 -16.74 7.14
N SER A 305 -11.44 -15.42 7.06
CA SER A 305 -10.18 -14.70 6.81
C SER A 305 -9.27 -14.55 8.02
N GLY A 306 -9.83 -14.56 9.24
CA GLY A 306 -9.09 -14.29 10.48
C GLY A 306 -8.56 -12.85 10.59
N GLY A 307 -9.02 -11.94 9.71
CA GLY A 307 -8.53 -10.56 9.67
C GLY A 307 -7.10 -10.40 9.18
N SER A 308 -6.59 -9.17 9.22
CA SER A 308 -5.20 -8.88 8.85
C SER A 308 -4.50 -8.12 9.97
N HIS A 309 -3.23 -8.41 10.18
CA HIS A 309 -2.41 -7.82 11.22
C HIS A 309 -1.26 -7.05 10.60
N GLU A 310 -0.96 -5.86 11.11
CA GLU A 310 0.19 -5.08 10.68
C GLU A 310 0.92 -4.48 11.88
N ILE A 311 2.24 -4.55 11.85
CA ILE A 311 3.13 -3.92 12.82
C ILE A 311 4.04 -2.97 12.05
N VAL A 312 4.16 -1.74 12.54
CA VAL A 312 5.07 -0.73 12.00
C VAL A 312 6.01 -0.26 13.09
N LEU A 313 7.30 -0.30 12.80
CA LEU A 313 8.36 0.26 13.61
C LEU A 313 9.00 1.41 12.84
N THR A 314 9.11 2.58 13.46
CA THR A 314 9.84 3.70 12.87
C THR A 314 10.86 4.26 13.88
N TYR A 315 11.95 4.79 13.34
CA TYR A 315 12.93 5.55 14.11
C TYR A 315 13.26 6.84 13.38
N ARG A 316 13.07 7.97 14.05
CA ARG A 316 13.44 9.30 13.57
C ARG A 316 14.71 9.76 14.21
N PHE A 317 15.68 10.14 13.39
CA PHE A 317 16.89 10.79 13.87
C PHE A 317 16.53 12.22 14.31
N MET A 318 16.77 12.54 15.57
CA MET A 318 16.49 13.88 16.10
C MET A 318 17.53 14.88 15.59
N GLU A 319 17.30 15.42 14.41
CA GLU A 319 18.03 16.62 13.97
C GLU A 319 17.28 17.85 14.48
N LYS A 320 18.01 18.78 15.09
CA LYS A 320 17.46 20.10 15.45
C LYS A 320 17.26 20.90 14.17
N ALA A 321 16.05 20.88 13.63
CA ALA A 321 15.70 21.76 12.54
C ALA A 321 15.49 23.19 13.05
N PRO A 322 16.08 24.21 12.42
CA PRO A 322 15.79 25.60 12.74
C PRO A 322 14.36 25.93 12.30
N ASN A 323 13.49 26.34 13.24
CA ASN A 323 12.12 26.85 13.01
C ASN A 323 11.19 25.91 12.23
N ASP A 324 11.02 24.70 12.73
CA ASP A 324 10.36 23.64 12.03
C ASP A 324 8.81 23.72 12.06
N ARG A 325 8.20 23.76 10.88
CA ARG A 325 6.76 23.70 10.65
C ARG A 325 6.41 22.44 9.83
N SER A 326 6.98 21.31 10.21
CA SER A 326 6.65 20.03 9.54
C SER A 326 5.25 19.54 9.95
N PHE A 327 4.52 18.97 9.02
CA PHE A 327 3.35 18.16 9.33
C PHE A 327 3.82 16.82 9.89
N PHE A 328 3.33 16.42 11.06
CA PHE A 328 3.68 15.13 11.64
C PHE A 328 2.97 14.00 10.89
N CYS A 329 3.69 13.34 9.99
CA CYS A 329 3.38 11.95 9.63
C CYS A 329 4.14 11.05 10.63
N TYR A 330 3.42 10.17 11.26
CA TYR A 330 3.90 9.28 12.34
C TYR A 330 4.83 8.20 11.85
#